data_c467310e5628fccc3036f963d20a2d0e
#
_entry.id   c467310e5628fccc3036f963d20a2d0e
#
_cell.length_a   1.000
_cell.length_b   1.000
_cell.length_c   1.000
_cell.angle_alpha   90.00
_cell.angle_beta   90.00
_cell.angle_gamma   90.00
#
_symmetry.space_group_name_H-M   'P 1'
#
loop_
_entity.id
_entity.type
_entity.pdbx_description
1 polymer ?
#
loop_
_entity_poly.entity_id
_entity_poly.type
_entity_poly.pdbx_seq_one_letter_code
_entity_poly.pdbx_strand_id
1 'polypeptide(L)'
;MSRIPETEEQQRFKGGIGMKGPGESHLQLRNAPMRRRVLELQKRIASIQAQAARMRQKRQWPVVSLVGYTNAGKSTLLNALSRADAYVDDRLFATLDTKTRMLWLGSGRKVMLTDTVGFIRNLPHGLVASFRSTLDVAVNADLLLIVVDASHPRVSDHLEICRRTLDEIGASNVPSLVVLNKCDAGDAQEPLAHLAGPEPHAIPVSAKTGYGLETLKTAITEELKRCCTLWQLPSATSAI
;
A
#
# COMPACT_ATOMS: atom_id res chain seq x y z
N MET A 1 -2.86 -90.44 53.60
CA MET A 1 -1.99 -90.87 52.50
C MET A 1 -2.45 -90.15 51.20
N SER A 2 -1.53 -89.51 50.60
CA SER A 2 -1.38 -89.19 49.17
C SER A 2 -2.19 -88.03 48.61
N ARG A 3 -1.46 -86.97 48.47
CA ARG A 3 -0.82 -86.36 47.29
C ARG A 3 -1.75 -85.48 46.46
N ILE A 4 -1.41 -84.21 46.53
CA ILE A 4 -1.69 -83.16 45.62
C ILE A 4 -1.01 -83.42 44.25
N PRO A 5 -1.61 -82.99 43.16
CA PRO A 5 -0.71 -82.16 42.32
C PRO A 5 -1.34 -80.82 41.98
N GLU A 6 -0.50 -79.82 42.11
CA GLU A 6 -0.55 -78.52 41.47
C GLU A 6 -0.57 -78.68 39.96
N THR A 7 -1.32 -77.79 39.30
CA THR A 7 -0.96 -77.30 37.95
C THR A 7 -1.42 -75.92 37.80
N GLU A 8 -0.47 -75.04 37.93
CA GLU A 8 -0.52 -73.66 37.47
C GLU A 8 -0.73 -73.62 35.95
N GLU A 9 -1.80 -73.09 35.51
CA GLU A 9 -1.87 -72.52 34.17
C GLU A 9 -1.91 -71.03 34.27
N GLN A 10 -0.71 -70.41 34.18
CA GLN A 10 -0.51 -69.03 33.88
C GLN A 10 -1.04 -68.77 32.48
N GLN A 11 -2.25 -68.27 32.35
CA GLN A 11 -2.71 -67.58 31.13
C GLN A 11 -2.01 -66.29 31.04
N ARG A 12 -0.92 -66.22 30.25
CA ARG A 12 -0.28 -65.00 29.75
C ARG A 12 -1.29 -64.23 28.95
N PHE A 13 -1.83 -63.20 29.57
CA PHE A 13 -2.49 -62.10 28.82
C PHE A 13 -1.44 -61.40 27.97
N LYS A 14 -1.32 -61.78 26.72
CA LYS A 14 -0.69 -60.96 25.67
C LYS A 14 -1.63 -59.84 25.31
N GLY A 15 -1.78 -58.86 26.19
CA GLY A 15 -2.33 -57.56 25.88
C GLY A 15 -1.25 -56.71 25.22
N GLY A 16 -1.17 -56.72 23.89
CA GLY A 16 -0.43 -55.76 23.16
C GLY A 16 -1.04 -54.37 23.40
N ILE A 17 -0.43 -53.58 24.28
CA ILE A 17 -0.70 -52.18 24.42
C ILE A 17 -0.18 -51.53 23.12
N GLY A 18 -1.06 -51.42 22.16
CA GLY A 18 -0.83 -50.53 21.02
C GLY A 18 -0.55 -49.15 21.60
N MET A 19 0.70 -48.69 21.55
CA MET A 19 1.04 -47.29 21.75
C MET A 19 0.27 -46.50 20.71
N LYS A 20 -0.93 -46.03 21.08
CA LYS A 20 -1.52 -44.87 20.43
C LYS A 20 -0.59 -43.72 20.75
N GLY A 21 0.18 -43.31 19.76
CA GLY A 21 0.90 -42.03 19.80
C GLY A 21 -0.05 -40.93 20.26
N PRO A 22 0.43 -39.79 20.77
CA PRO A 22 -0.40 -38.71 21.28
C PRO A 22 -1.42 -38.35 20.22
N GLY A 23 -2.65 -38.87 20.37
CA GLY A 23 -3.74 -38.63 19.45
C GLY A 23 -3.97 -37.12 19.37
N GLU A 24 -3.93 -36.59 18.18
CA GLU A 24 -4.32 -35.20 17.95
C GLU A 24 -5.67 -34.98 18.63
N SER A 25 -5.76 -33.96 19.49
CA SER A 25 -6.98 -33.71 20.25
C SER A 25 -8.13 -33.48 19.26
N HIS A 26 -9.35 -33.85 19.61
CA HIS A 26 -10.55 -33.68 18.77
C HIS A 26 -10.71 -32.24 18.25
N LEU A 27 -10.16 -31.25 18.97
CA LEU A 27 -10.05 -29.84 18.58
C LEU A 27 -9.02 -29.65 17.49
N GLN A 28 -7.91 -30.37 17.50
CA GLN A 28 -6.87 -30.26 16.43
C GLN A 28 -7.39 -30.86 15.12
N LEU A 29 -8.14 -31.94 15.15
CA LEU A 29 -8.79 -32.53 13.98
C LEU A 29 -9.87 -31.61 13.38
N ARG A 30 -10.69 -30.96 14.22
CA ARG A 30 -11.69 -29.98 13.75
C ARG A 30 -11.05 -28.76 13.12
N ASN A 31 -9.88 -28.33 13.60
CA ASN A 31 -9.20 -27.14 13.11
C ASN A 31 -8.21 -27.44 11.96
N ALA A 32 -7.95 -28.70 11.65
CA ALA A 32 -7.04 -29.10 10.57
C ALA A 32 -7.43 -28.52 9.19
N PRO A 33 -8.71 -28.55 8.75
CA PRO A 33 -9.09 -27.97 7.46
C PRO A 33 -8.90 -26.43 7.45
N MET A 34 -9.21 -25.76 8.56
CA MET A 34 -8.96 -24.31 8.68
C MET A 34 -7.47 -23.98 8.63
N ARG A 35 -6.63 -24.73 9.34
CA ARG A 35 -5.16 -24.55 9.29
C ARG A 35 -4.61 -24.78 7.88
N ARG A 36 -5.08 -25.82 7.17
CA ARG A 36 -4.72 -26.06 5.77
C ARG A 36 -5.12 -24.88 4.89
N ARG A 37 -6.31 -24.35 5.07
CA ARG A 37 -6.79 -23.19 4.29
C ARG A 37 -5.97 -21.94 4.57
N VAL A 38 -5.63 -21.67 5.83
CA VAL A 38 -4.74 -20.55 6.22
C VAL A 38 -3.37 -20.70 5.56
N LEU A 39 -2.75 -21.87 5.62
CA LEU A 39 -1.46 -22.14 4.97
C LEU A 39 -1.53 -21.99 3.43
N GLU A 40 -2.60 -22.44 2.81
CA GLU A 40 -2.82 -22.27 1.38
C GLU A 40 -2.93 -20.78 1.00
N LEU A 41 -3.71 -20.01 1.77
CA LEU A 41 -3.86 -18.56 1.56
C LEU A 41 -2.54 -17.82 1.79
N GLN A 42 -1.77 -18.18 2.81
CA GLN A 42 -0.44 -17.62 3.06
C GLN A 42 0.51 -17.90 1.89
N LYS A 43 0.55 -19.12 1.36
CA LYS A 43 1.35 -19.47 0.17
C LYS A 43 0.91 -18.65 -1.05
N ARG A 44 -0.40 -18.47 -1.23
CA ARG A 44 -0.93 -17.66 -2.34
C ARG A 44 -0.56 -16.19 -2.19
N ILE A 45 -0.64 -15.63 -0.98
CA ILE A 45 -0.18 -14.26 -0.70
C ILE A 45 1.32 -14.13 -1.00
N ALA A 46 2.16 -15.05 -0.51
CA ALA A 46 3.60 -15.03 -0.77
C ALA A 46 3.92 -15.12 -2.27
N SER A 47 3.18 -15.94 -3.03
CA SER A 47 3.36 -16.03 -4.49
C SER A 47 3.01 -14.74 -5.21
N ILE A 48 1.92 -14.07 -4.81
CA ILE A 48 1.50 -12.77 -5.36
C ILE A 48 2.54 -11.70 -5.04
N GLN A 49 3.04 -11.66 -3.80
CA GLN A 49 4.08 -10.72 -3.38
C GLN A 49 5.39 -10.95 -4.16
N ALA A 50 5.80 -12.22 -4.36
CA ALA A 50 6.97 -12.55 -5.16
C ALA A 50 6.79 -12.15 -6.63
N GLN A 51 5.61 -12.33 -7.19
CA GLN A 51 5.29 -11.88 -8.54
C GLN A 51 5.32 -10.36 -8.66
N ALA A 52 4.74 -9.64 -7.70
CA ALA A 52 4.78 -8.18 -7.64
C ALA A 52 6.24 -7.66 -7.53
N ALA A 53 7.07 -8.29 -6.70
CA ALA A 53 8.49 -7.96 -6.58
C ALA A 53 9.24 -8.16 -7.91
N ARG A 54 9.00 -9.28 -8.61
CA ARG A 54 9.59 -9.54 -9.96
C ARG A 54 9.11 -8.51 -10.99
N MET A 55 7.84 -8.12 -10.94
CA MET A 55 7.30 -7.08 -11.83
C MET A 55 7.94 -5.70 -11.53
N ARG A 56 8.17 -5.37 -10.25
CA ARG A 56 8.92 -4.16 -9.87
C ARG A 56 10.33 -4.15 -10.46
N GLN A 57 11.07 -5.26 -10.35
CA GLN A 57 12.44 -5.38 -10.88
C GLN A 57 12.52 -5.24 -12.42
N LYS A 58 11.45 -5.59 -13.14
CA LYS A 58 11.37 -5.46 -14.60
C LYS A 58 10.95 -4.08 -15.07
N ARG A 59 10.56 -3.17 -14.15
CA ARG A 59 10.14 -1.81 -14.52
C ARG A 59 11.35 -1.02 -15.00
N GLN A 60 11.12 -0.23 -16.02
CA GLN A 60 12.14 0.67 -16.57
C GLN A 60 12.21 2.00 -15.80
N TRP A 61 11.10 2.41 -15.18
CA TRP A 61 10.99 3.65 -14.41
C TRP A 61 10.28 3.42 -13.09
N PRO A 62 10.67 4.16 -12.03
CA PRO A 62 9.95 4.15 -10.75
C PRO A 62 8.50 4.61 -10.92
N VAL A 63 7.64 4.08 -10.06
CA VAL A 63 6.22 4.44 -10.00
C VAL A 63 5.95 5.28 -8.77
N VAL A 64 5.46 6.49 -9.00
CA VAL A 64 5.00 7.41 -7.96
C VAL A 64 3.47 7.44 -8.00
N SER A 65 2.81 7.10 -6.89
CA SER A 65 1.35 7.03 -6.85
C SER A 65 0.76 8.18 -6.03
N LEU A 66 -0.21 8.88 -6.62
CA LEU A 66 -0.99 9.91 -5.94
C LEU A 66 -2.10 9.25 -5.13
N VAL A 67 -2.10 9.42 -3.84
CA VAL A 67 -3.13 8.94 -2.92
C VAL A 67 -3.68 10.11 -2.11
N GLY A 68 -4.88 10.01 -1.60
CA GLY A 68 -5.43 11.11 -0.80
C GLY A 68 -6.95 11.14 -0.82
N TYR A 69 -7.52 12.00 0.01
CA TYR A 69 -8.96 12.13 0.13
C TYR A 69 -9.62 12.56 -1.19
N THR A 70 -10.91 12.27 -1.34
CA THR A 70 -11.68 12.75 -2.51
C THR A 70 -11.63 14.29 -2.58
N ASN A 71 -11.55 14.83 -3.78
CA ASN A 71 -11.45 16.27 -4.04
C ASN A 71 -10.20 16.98 -3.44
N ALA A 72 -9.16 16.23 -3.08
CA ALA A 72 -7.87 16.84 -2.69
C ALA A 72 -7.08 17.42 -3.89
N GLY A 73 -7.57 17.22 -5.11
CA GLY A 73 -6.94 17.74 -6.33
C GLY A 73 -5.86 16.84 -6.92
N LYS A 74 -5.92 15.51 -6.68
CA LYS A 74 -4.94 14.55 -7.22
C LYS A 74 -4.83 14.59 -8.74
N SER A 75 -5.95 14.50 -9.45
CA SER A 75 -5.99 14.53 -10.91
C SER A 75 -5.51 15.88 -11.48
N THR A 76 -5.82 16.99 -10.79
CA THR A 76 -5.32 18.31 -11.14
C THR A 76 -3.80 18.36 -10.98
N LEU A 77 -3.29 17.82 -9.87
CA LEU A 77 -1.85 17.75 -9.60
C LEU A 77 -1.12 16.86 -10.61
N LEU A 78 -1.72 15.70 -10.98
CA LEU A 78 -1.20 14.84 -12.05
C LEU A 78 -1.02 15.64 -13.36
N ASN A 79 -2.05 16.38 -13.76
CA ASN A 79 -2.03 17.16 -14.99
C ASN A 79 -0.97 18.30 -14.91
N ALA A 80 -0.95 19.03 -13.81
CA ALA A 80 0.01 20.12 -13.60
C ALA A 80 1.47 19.64 -13.63
N LEU A 81 1.76 18.49 -13.01
CA LEU A 81 3.10 17.92 -13.00
C LEU A 81 3.50 17.36 -14.37
N SER A 82 2.58 16.74 -15.10
CA SER A 82 2.84 16.10 -16.40
C SER A 82 2.73 17.07 -17.60
N ARG A 83 2.36 18.33 -17.36
CA ARG A 83 2.09 19.35 -18.41
C ARG A 83 1.09 18.84 -19.45
N ALA A 84 0.10 18.08 -19.03
CA ALA A 84 -0.91 17.51 -19.91
C ALA A 84 -2.25 18.18 -19.65
N ASP A 85 -2.85 18.74 -20.70
CA ASP A 85 -4.22 19.26 -20.67
C ASP A 85 -5.20 18.07 -20.70
N ALA A 86 -5.60 17.58 -19.53
CA ALA A 86 -6.66 16.59 -19.41
C ALA A 86 -7.80 17.19 -18.58
N TYR A 87 -9.04 16.90 -19.02
CA TYR A 87 -10.24 17.32 -18.32
C TYR A 87 -10.22 16.81 -16.87
N VAL A 88 -10.43 17.69 -15.92
CA VAL A 88 -10.54 17.40 -14.49
C VAL A 88 -11.98 17.64 -14.08
N ASP A 89 -12.61 16.62 -13.48
CA ASP A 89 -13.96 16.70 -12.93
C ASP A 89 -13.87 16.89 -11.42
N ASP A 90 -14.58 17.87 -10.87
CA ASP A 90 -14.63 18.17 -9.42
C ASP A 90 -15.58 17.24 -8.65
N ARG A 91 -16.16 16.24 -9.31
CA ARG A 91 -17.04 15.27 -8.64
C ARG A 91 -16.28 14.34 -7.72
N LEU A 92 -16.95 13.87 -6.67
CA LEU A 92 -16.44 12.78 -5.82
C LEU A 92 -16.21 11.54 -6.72
N PHE A 93 -15.04 10.90 -6.58
CA PHE A 93 -14.62 9.75 -7.41
C PHE A 93 -14.48 10.08 -8.91
N ALA A 94 -14.04 11.29 -9.26
CA ALA A 94 -13.76 11.67 -10.64
C ALA A 94 -12.75 10.72 -11.34
N THR A 95 -11.87 10.08 -10.58
CA THR A 95 -10.96 9.04 -11.06
C THR A 95 -11.46 7.67 -10.63
N LEU A 96 -12.06 6.92 -11.53
CA LEU A 96 -12.47 5.53 -11.33
C LEU A 96 -11.39 4.57 -11.87
N ASP A 97 -10.78 4.93 -12.99
CA ASP A 97 -9.68 4.19 -13.61
C ASP A 97 -8.34 4.89 -13.33
N THR A 98 -7.31 4.11 -13.07
CA THR A 98 -5.96 4.64 -12.83
C THR A 98 -5.42 5.34 -14.08
N LYS A 99 -5.13 6.63 -13.96
CA LYS A 99 -4.47 7.40 -15.03
C LYS A 99 -2.98 7.45 -14.76
N THR A 100 -2.19 6.94 -15.67
CA THR A 100 -0.73 6.95 -15.55
C THR A 100 -0.13 7.89 -16.58
N ARG A 101 0.83 8.72 -16.13
CA ARG A 101 1.55 9.66 -16.98
C ARG A 101 3.04 9.64 -16.69
N MET A 102 3.84 9.97 -17.70
CA MET A 102 5.26 10.15 -17.54
C MET A 102 5.54 11.54 -16.97
N LEU A 103 6.26 11.59 -15.84
CA LEU A 103 6.78 12.82 -15.26
C LEU A 103 8.29 12.89 -15.50
N TRP A 104 8.73 14.01 -16.10
CA TRP A 104 10.13 14.34 -16.23
C TRP A 104 10.60 15.08 -14.98
N LEU A 105 11.59 14.50 -14.32
CA LEU A 105 12.31 15.11 -13.21
C LEU A 105 13.63 15.69 -13.75
N GLY A 106 14.20 16.64 -13.07
CA GLY A 106 15.49 17.19 -13.47
C GLY A 106 16.54 16.11 -13.76
N SER A 107 17.59 16.42 -14.49
CA SER A 107 18.68 15.51 -14.88
C SER A 107 18.29 14.38 -15.85
N GLY A 108 17.27 14.59 -16.70
CA GLY A 108 16.85 13.61 -17.72
C GLY A 108 16.17 12.34 -17.17
N ARG A 109 15.87 12.30 -15.89
CA ARG A 109 15.19 11.15 -15.24
C ARG A 109 13.69 11.24 -15.37
N LYS A 110 13.06 10.07 -15.47
CA LYS A 110 11.62 9.92 -15.65
C LYS A 110 11.04 9.02 -14.56
N VAL A 111 9.79 9.29 -14.18
CA VAL A 111 8.98 8.43 -13.33
C VAL A 111 7.60 8.26 -13.93
N MET A 112 6.94 7.17 -13.61
CA MET A 112 5.53 6.95 -13.90
C MET A 112 4.72 7.52 -12.75
N LEU A 113 3.96 8.59 -13.00
CA LEU A 113 3.05 9.19 -12.03
C LEU A 113 1.65 8.64 -12.27
N THR A 114 1.05 8.04 -11.23
CA THR A 114 -0.24 7.37 -11.34
C THR A 114 -1.25 8.01 -10.38
N ASP A 115 -2.41 8.39 -10.89
CA ASP A 115 -3.55 8.84 -10.10
C ASP A 115 -4.37 7.63 -9.62
N THR A 116 -4.84 7.70 -8.37
CA THR A 116 -5.69 6.66 -7.77
C THR A 116 -7.05 7.22 -7.37
N VAL A 117 -7.98 6.32 -7.09
CA VAL A 117 -9.29 6.69 -6.53
C VAL A 117 -9.11 7.42 -5.21
N GLY A 118 -9.90 8.47 -4.99
CA GLY A 118 -9.88 9.23 -3.73
C GLY A 118 -10.43 8.43 -2.56
N PHE A 119 -9.76 8.51 -1.43
CA PHE A 119 -10.24 7.94 -0.17
C PHE A 119 -11.43 8.72 0.37
N ILE A 120 -12.34 8.03 1.05
CA ILE A 120 -13.46 8.63 1.79
C ILE A 120 -13.51 8.06 3.20
N ARG A 121 -14.12 8.81 4.10
CA ARG A 121 -14.43 8.34 5.45
C ARG A 121 -15.38 7.13 5.34
N ASN A 122 -15.08 6.05 6.07
CA ASN A 122 -15.87 4.81 6.09
C ASN A 122 -16.09 4.21 4.69
N LEU A 123 -15.00 3.84 4.00
CA LEU A 123 -15.09 3.09 2.74
C LEU A 123 -15.87 1.79 3.01
N PRO A 124 -17.07 1.59 2.44
CA PRO A 124 -17.81 0.36 2.66
C PRO A 124 -16.99 -0.85 2.24
N HIS A 125 -16.91 -1.90 3.09
CA HIS A 125 -16.14 -3.10 2.80
C HIS A 125 -16.47 -3.74 1.44
N GLY A 126 -17.70 -3.58 0.95
CA GLY A 126 -18.10 -4.02 -0.39
C GLY A 126 -17.45 -3.24 -1.53
N LEU A 127 -17.13 -1.94 -1.32
CA LEU A 127 -16.44 -1.11 -2.31
C LEU A 127 -14.92 -1.34 -2.29
N VAL A 128 -14.33 -1.72 -1.16
CA VAL A 128 -12.90 -2.06 -1.07
C VAL A 128 -12.55 -3.16 -2.07
N ALA A 129 -13.41 -4.16 -2.25
CA ALA A 129 -13.20 -5.24 -3.22
C ALA A 129 -13.21 -4.73 -4.67
N SER A 130 -14.07 -3.75 -4.99
CA SER A 130 -14.18 -3.15 -6.32
C SER A 130 -13.02 -2.21 -6.65
N PHE A 131 -12.47 -1.53 -5.63
CA PHE A 131 -11.33 -0.61 -5.79
C PHE A 131 -9.97 -1.28 -5.56
N ARG A 132 -9.95 -2.59 -5.28
CA ARG A 132 -8.72 -3.31 -4.96
C ARG A 132 -7.65 -3.18 -6.05
N SER A 133 -8.05 -3.23 -7.32
CA SER A 133 -7.12 -3.06 -8.44
C SER A 133 -6.46 -1.68 -8.48
N THR A 134 -7.19 -0.63 -8.11
CA THR A 134 -6.67 0.74 -8.05
C THR A 134 -5.81 0.97 -6.80
N LEU A 135 -6.16 0.33 -5.69
CA LEU A 135 -5.39 0.35 -4.44
C LEU A 135 -4.11 -0.49 -4.53
N ASP A 136 -4.12 -1.57 -5.32
CA ASP A 136 -2.93 -2.38 -5.61
C ASP A 136 -1.81 -1.55 -6.27
N VAL A 137 -2.15 -0.48 -6.98
CA VAL A 137 -1.16 0.45 -7.55
C VAL A 137 -0.42 1.19 -6.44
N ALA A 138 -1.10 1.61 -5.38
CA ALA A 138 -0.47 2.27 -4.23
C ALA A 138 0.47 1.31 -3.47
N VAL A 139 0.02 0.07 -3.20
CA VAL A 139 0.84 -0.97 -2.55
C VAL A 139 2.09 -1.29 -3.35
N ASN A 140 2.00 -1.22 -4.68
CA ASN A 140 3.09 -1.55 -5.59
C ASN A 140 3.90 -0.33 -6.07
N ALA A 141 3.64 0.86 -5.55
CA ALA A 141 4.40 2.06 -5.84
C ALA A 141 5.80 2.03 -5.20
N ASP A 142 6.72 2.80 -5.76
CA ASP A 142 8.05 3.03 -5.19
C ASP A 142 8.04 4.26 -4.25
N LEU A 143 7.06 5.17 -4.44
CA LEU A 143 6.83 6.33 -3.61
C LEU A 143 5.33 6.72 -3.64
N LEU A 144 4.79 7.11 -2.50
CA LEU A 144 3.43 7.66 -2.39
C LEU A 144 3.48 9.18 -2.21
N LEU A 145 2.60 9.89 -2.90
CA LEU A 145 2.31 11.29 -2.63
C LEU A 145 0.92 11.38 -1.97
N ILE A 146 0.90 11.61 -0.66
CA ILE A 146 -0.34 11.77 0.10
C ILE A 146 -0.83 13.20 -0.07
N VAL A 147 -1.79 13.38 -0.98
CA VAL A 147 -2.32 14.70 -1.34
C VAL A 147 -3.49 15.05 -0.45
N VAL A 148 -3.39 16.15 0.27
CA VAL A 148 -4.46 16.72 1.11
C VAL A 148 -4.77 18.14 0.68
N ASP A 149 -6.02 18.55 0.88
CA ASP A 149 -6.51 19.90 0.59
C ASP A 149 -6.14 20.83 1.77
N ALA A 150 -5.18 21.72 1.55
CA ALA A 150 -4.71 22.65 2.58
C ALA A 150 -5.75 23.71 2.98
N SER A 151 -6.75 23.95 2.13
CA SER A 151 -7.84 24.90 2.45
C SER A 151 -8.95 24.30 3.29
N HIS A 152 -8.93 22.98 3.50
CA HIS A 152 -10.01 22.33 4.20
C HIS A 152 -9.81 22.39 5.73
N PRO A 153 -10.81 22.83 6.53
CA PRO A 153 -10.67 23.00 7.98
C PRO A 153 -10.35 21.69 8.73
N ARG A 154 -10.66 20.53 8.14
CA ARG A 154 -10.35 19.20 8.69
C ARG A 154 -9.20 18.52 7.95
N VAL A 155 -8.18 19.28 7.59
CA VAL A 155 -7.03 18.74 6.83
C VAL A 155 -6.30 17.64 7.59
N SER A 156 -6.13 17.77 8.91
CA SER A 156 -5.52 16.76 9.78
C SER A 156 -6.32 15.45 9.81
N ASP A 157 -7.67 15.54 9.92
CA ASP A 157 -8.55 14.36 9.84
C ASP A 157 -8.40 13.63 8.50
N HIS A 158 -8.32 14.40 7.40
CA HIS A 158 -8.17 13.83 6.07
C HIS A 158 -6.83 13.09 5.92
N LEU A 159 -5.76 13.66 6.47
CA LEU A 159 -4.44 13.02 6.48
C LEU A 159 -4.46 11.72 7.31
N GLU A 160 -5.07 11.75 8.49
CA GLU A 160 -5.20 10.55 9.34
C GLU A 160 -6.01 9.45 8.65
N ILE A 161 -7.13 9.80 7.99
CA ILE A 161 -7.92 8.84 7.21
C ILE A 161 -7.09 8.23 6.09
N CYS A 162 -6.28 9.04 5.37
CA CYS A 162 -5.40 8.54 4.32
C CYS A 162 -4.40 7.53 4.88
N ARG A 163 -3.74 7.84 6.00
CA ARG A 163 -2.77 6.94 6.65
C ARG A 163 -3.42 5.64 7.10
N ARG A 164 -4.56 5.72 7.78
CA ARG A 164 -5.31 4.52 8.21
C ARG A 164 -5.69 3.64 7.00
N THR A 165 -6.17 4.25 5.92
CA THR A 165 -6.51 3.49 4.71
C THR A 165 -5.26 2.83 4.09
N LEU A 166 -4.12 3.52 4.07
CA LEU A 166 -2.85 2.95 3.60
C LEU A 166 -2.41 1.76 4.46
N ASP A 167 -2.61 1.82 5.78
CA ASP A 167 -2.33 0.70 6.69
C ASP A 167 -3.26 -0.49 6.40
N GLU A 168 -4.56 -0.25 6.23
CA GLU A 168 -5.57 -1.29 5.94
C GLU A 168 -5.28 -2.03 4.63
N ILE A 169 -4.75 -1.35 3.61
CA ILE A 169 -4.38 -1.98 2.34
C ILE A 169 -2.96 -2.56 2.32
N GLY A 170 -2.19 -2.40 3.40
CA GLY A 170 -0.82 -2.90 3.52
C GLY A 170 0.23 -2.05 2.78
N ALA A 171 -0.04 -0.76 2.57
CA ALA A 171 0.86 0.19 1.92
C ALA A 171 1.67 1.06 2.91
N SER A 172 1.57 0.84 4.22
CA SER A 172 2.25 1.60 5.27
C SER A 172 3.78 1.58 5.18
N ASN A 173 4.34 0.51 4.60
CA ASN A 173 5.79 0.39 4.40
C ASN A 173 6.31 1.07 3.12
N VAL A 174 5.44 1.62 2.28
CA VAL A 174 5.85 2.36 1.08
C VAL A 174 6.28 3.77 1.50
N PRO A 175 7.47 4.24 1.11
CA PRO A 175 7.89 5.62 1.38
C PRO A 175 6.83 6.63 0.91
N SER A 176 6.61 7.68 1.70
CA SER A 176 5.56 8.66 1.38
C SER A 176 5.98 10.09 1.65
N LEU A 177 5.50 11.02 0.82
CA LEU A 177 5.60 12.46 1.00
C LEU A 177 4.19 13.04 1.17
N VAL A 178 4.02 13.95 2.12
CA VAL A 178 2.76 14.68 2.31
C VAL A 178 2.78 15.93 1.45
N VAL A 179 1.73 16.11 0.63
CA VAL A 179 1.58 17.22 -0.30
C VAL A 179 0.34 18.02 0.08
N LEU A 180 0.54 19.26 0.50
CA LEU A 180 -0.50 20.21 0.90
C LEU A 180 -0.95 20.99 -0.33
N ASN A 181 -1.97 20.50 -1.02
CA ASN A 181 -2.46 21.12 -2.25
C ASN A 181 -3.49 22.23 -1.95
N LYS A 182 -3.75 23.07 -2.94
CA LYS A 182 -4.66 24.22 -2.88
C LYS A 182 -4.21 25.31 -1.91
N CYS A 183 -2.90 25.48 -1.71
CA CYS A 183 -2.38 26.54 -0.83
C CYS A 183 -2.60 27.96 -1.38
N ASP A 184 -3.13 28.10 -2.60
CA ASP A 184 -3.57 29.35 -3.20
C ASP A 184 -4.95 29.81 -2.70
N ALA A 185 -5.72 28.95 -2.05
CA ALA A 185 -6.99 29.33 -1.45
C ALA A 185 -6.78 30.17 -0.20
N GLY A 186 -7.54 31.25 -0.05
CA GLY A 186 -7.38 32.23 1.05
C GLY A 186 -7.44 31.64 2.45
N ASP A 187 -8.12 30.51 2.60
CA ASP A 187 -8.33 29.83 3.88
C ASP A 187 -7.22 28.81 4.23
N ALA A 188 -6.18 28.70 3.39
CA ALA A 188 -5.12 27.69 3.55
C ALA A 188 -4.08 28.05 4.63
N GLN A 189 -3.94 29.31 5.03
CA GLN A 189 -2.87 29.75 5.94
C GLN A 189 -2.97 29.13 7.34
N GLU A 190 -4.17 29.11 7.91
CA GLU A 190 -4.41 28.58 9.27
C GLU A 190 -4.23 27.05 9.32
N PRO A 191 -4.83 26.25 8.41
CA PRO A 191 -4.57 24.81 8.32
C PRO A 191 -3.10 24.43 8.06
N LEU A 192 -2.38 25.23 7.24
CA LEU A 192 -0.93 25.02 7.00
C LEU A 192 -0.12 25.22 8.28
N ALA A 193 -0.43 26.24 9.08
CA ALA A 193 0.24 26.49 10.36
C ALA A 193 0.00 25.33 11.36
N HIS A 194 -1.19 24.76 11.39
CA HIS A 194 -1.51 23.61 12.26
C HIS A 194 -0.76 22.32 11.84
N LEU A 195 -0.48 22.14 10.55
CA LEU A 195 0.24 20.98 10.06
C LEU A 195 1.77 21.14 10.13
N ALA A 196 2.29 22.35 10.23
CA ALA A 196 3.73 22.61 10.26
C ALA A 196 4.45 21.90 11.43
N GLY A 197 3.78 21.69 12.57
CA GLY A 197 4.34 20.96 13.71
C GLY A 197 4.33 19.44 13.52
N PRO A 198 3.16 18.80 13.26
CA PRO A 198 3.04 17.36 13.07
C PRO A 198 3.71 16.84 11.77
N GLU A 199 3.77 17.68 10.72
CA GLU A 199 4.27 17.31 9.40
C GLU A 199 5.31 18.34 8.90
N PRO A 200 6.50 18.44 9.54
CA PRO A 200 7.48 19.47 9.22
C PRO A 200 8.05 19.36 7.78
N HIS A 201 7.87 18.20 7.14
CA HIS A 201 8.34 17.95 5.78
C HIS A 201 7.22 17.96 4.73
N ALA A 202 6.01 18.39 5.12
CA ALA A 202 4.91 18.53 4.17
C ALA A 202 5.21 19.65 3.15
N ILE A 203 4.89 19.38 1.88
CA ILE A 203 5.25 20.25 0.77
C ILE A 203 4.01 21.03 0.33
N PRO A 204 3.97 22.37 0.54
CA PRO A 204 2.86 23.18 0.08
C PRO A 204 2.93 23.37 -1.43
N VAL A 205 1.80 23.12 -2.11
CA VAL A 205 1.67 23.29 -3.56
C VAL A 205 0.31 23.88 -3.93
N SER A 206 0.25 24.47 -5.10
CA SER A 206 -0.99 24.74 -5.80
C SER A 206 -0.94 24.15 -7.20
N ALA A 207 -1.70 23.09 -7.41
CA ALA A 207 -1.84 22.49 -8.73
C ALA A 207 -2.50 23.45 -9.75
N LYS A 208 -3.24 24.44 -9.27
CA LYS A 208 -3.91 25.45 -10.09
C LYS A 208 -2.94 26.54 -10.60
N THR A 209 -2.09 27.06 -9.71
CA THR A 209 -1.17 28.17 -10.04
C THR A 209 0.22 27.70 -10.45
N GLY A 210 0.57 26.44 -10.16
CA GLY A 210 1.90 25.89 -10.36
C GLY A 210 2.87 26.14 -9.19
N TYR A 211 2.42 26.83 -8.13
CA TYR A 211 3.26 27.09 -6.96
C TYR A 211 3.75 25.78 -6.32
N GLY A 212 5.02 25.74 -5.94
CA GLY A 212 5.62 24.60 -5.22
C GLY A 212 5.86 23.33 -6.05
N LEU A 213 5.48 23.28 -7.34
CA LEU A 213 5.62 22.08 -8.16
C LEU A 213 7.08 21.68 -8.39
N GLU A 214 7.98 22.64 -8.57
CA GLU A 214 9.42 22.35 -8.74
C GLU A 214 10.05 21.87 -7.42
N THR A 215 9.64 22.43 -6.29
CA THR A 215 10.03 21.93 -4.95
C THR A 215 9.57 20.49 -4.76
N LEU A 216 8.32 20.18 -5.15
CA LEU A 216 7.79 18.81 -5.09
C LEU A 216 8.59 17.86 -5.99
N LYS A 217 8.94 18.24 -7.22
CA LYS A 217 9.80 17.43 -8.11
C LYS A 217 11.16 17.15 -7.50
N THR A 218 11.76 18.15 -6.85
CA THR A 218 13.03 18.01 -6.14
C THR A 218 12.89 17.01 -4.99
N ALA A 219 11.87 17.13 -4.15
CA ALA A 219 11.60 16.23 -3.04
C ALA A 219 11.34 14.78 -3.51
N ILE A 220 10.56 14.60 -4.59
CA ILE A 220 10.37 13.29 -5.23
C ILE A 220 11.71 12.69 -5.65
N THR A 221 12.57 13.49 -6.26
CA THR A 221 13.90 13.05 -6.71
C THR A 221 14.77 12.61 -5.55
N GLU A 222 14.80 13.38 -4.47
CA GLU A 222 15.59 13.09 -3.27
C GLU A 222 15.10 11.83 -2.56
N GLU A 223 13.78 11.68 -2.42
CA GLU A 223 13.21 10.51 -1.77
C GLU A 223 13.44 9.24 -2.59
N LEU A 224 13.26 9.28 -3.90
CA LEU A 224 13.56 8.16 -4.77
C LEU A 224 15.04 7.77 -4.78
N LYS A 225 15.97 8.72 -4.61
CA LYS A 225 17.39 8.40 -4.42
C LYS A 225 17.65 7.60 -3.15
N ARG A 226 16.88 7.85 -2.09
CA ARG A 226 17.02 7.16 -0.81
C ARG A 226 16.39 5.77 -0.82
N CYS A 227 15.22 5.62 -1.40
CA CYS A 227 14.39 4.42 -1.24
C CYS A 227 14.32 3.51 -2.47
N CYS A 228 14.65 4.00 -3.68
CA CYS A 228 14.41 3.25 -4.91
C CYS A 228 15.71 2.77 -5.57
N THR A 229 15.89 1.45 -5.64
CA THR A 229 17.05 0.82 -6.31
C THR A 229 17.12 1.14 -7.80
N LEU A 230 15.97 1.29 -8.48
CA LEU A 230 15.92 1.69 -9.89
C LEU A 230 16.50 3.10 -10.12
N TRP A 231 16.45 3.95 -9.10
CA TRP A 231 17.01 5.29 -9.18
C TRP A 231 18.55 5.32 -9.07
N GLN A 232 19.13 4.30 -8.46
CA GLN A 232 20.57 4.16 -8.28
C GLN A 232 21.28 3.65 -9.54
N LEU A 233 20.54 3.06 -10.49
CA LEU A 233 21.09 2.62 -11.76
C LEU A 233 21.43 3.85 -12.63
N PRO A 234 22.57 3.86 -13.35
CA PRO A 234 22.88 4.92 -14.27
C PRO A 234 21.72 5.07 -15.26
N SER A 235 21.26 6.33 -15.48
CA SER A 235 20.27 6.59 -16.51
C SER A 235 20.80 6.01 -17.81
N ALA A 236 20.01 5.12 -18.45
CA ALA A 236 20.29 4.69 -19.82
C ALA A 236 20.17 5.92 -20.71
N THR A 237 21.20 6.77 -20.69
CA THR A 237 21.30 7.94 -21.55
C THR A 237 22.13 7.57 -22.75
N SER A 238 21.45 7.62 -23.89
CA SER A 238 22.01 7.71 -25.26
C SER A 238 23.01 6.65 -25.70
N ALA A 239 22.43 5.57 -26.23
CA ALA A 239 22.93 5.03 -27.50
C ALA A 239 21.92 5.45 -28.59
N ILE A 240 22.09 6.63 -29.18
CA ILE A 240 21.72 6.96 -30.55
C ILE A 240 22.74 8.01 -31.02
#